data_9ea4275c4a45be4c301c19186b7bf7cd
#
_entry.id   9ea4275c4a45be4c301c19186b7bf7cd
#
_cell.length_a   1.000
_cell.length_b   1.000
_cell.length_c   1.000
_cell.angle_alpha   90.00
_cell.angle_beta   90.00
_cell.angle_gamma   90.00
#
_symmetry.space_group_name_H-M   'P 1'
#
loop_
_entity.id
_entity.type
_entity.pdbx_description
1 polymer ?
#
loop_
_entity_poly.entity_id
_entity_poly.type
_entity_poly.pdbx_seq_one_letter_code
_entity_poly.pdbx_strand_id
1 'polypeptide(L)'
;MRTIALTEETRKNVLENLLKRSPSSYGKFEDAVAEIVENVRNNKDAAVFEYTKRFDGADINAGNIKVTKEEIDEAYEQVDPSLLDVIRKALVNIREYHEKQKKYSWFDSKPDGTMLGQKVMPLAKVGVYVPGGKAVYPSSVLMNVVPAKVAGVEKIIMTTPCGKDGKVYPSTLVAAMEAGADEIYKVGGAQAIAALAFGTESIPKVDKIVGPGNIYVALAKKAVYGHVSIDSIAGPSEILVLADETANPHYVAADLLSQAEHDEMASAILVTTSRDFADKVSEEIEGYLKTLSRSEIIRKSLDNYGYTLVAETMDEAIETANEIASEHLEIVTANPFEVMMKIRNAGAIFIGEYSSEPLGDYFAGPNHVLPTNGTAKFFSPLGVDDFIKRSSIIYYSREALKDIHKDIIQFAEAEKLTAHANSIRVRFEEEDANE
;
A
#
# COMPACT_ATOMS: atom_id res chain seq x y z
N MET A 1 -12.85 1.72 25.26
CA MET A 1 -11.40 2.05 25.06
C MET A 1 -10.71 2.28 26.41
N ARG A 2 -9.39 2.14 26.49
CA ARG A 2 -8.61 2.39 27.73
C ARG A 2 -8.17 3.85 27.77
N THR A 3 -8.67 4.62 28.72
CA THR A 3 -8.26 6.02 28.91
C THR A 3 -7.07 6.08 29.86
N ILE A 4 -5.93 6.59 29.37
CA ILE A 4 -4.63 6.58 30.04
C ILE A 4 -4.04 7.99 29.99
N ALA A 5 -3.49 8.48 31.11
CA ALA A 5 -2.66 9.67 31.07
C ALA A 5 -1.38 9.38 30.26
N LEU A 6 -1.05 10.25 29.34
CA LEU A 6 0.17 10.10 28.52
C LEU A 6 1.38 10.40 29.38
N THR A 7 2.30 9.47 29.43
CA THR A 7 3.61 9.57 30.07
C THR A 7 4.60 8.83 29.19
N GLU A 8 5.89 9.00 29.37
CA GLU A 8 6.91 8.25 28.64
C GLU A 8 6.73 6.73 28.77
N GLU A 9 6.37 6.24 29.97
CA GLU A 9 6.13 4.82 30.22
C GLU A 9 4.88 4.31 29.50
N THR A 10 3.73 5.03 29.62
CA THR A 10 2.49 4.60 28.99
C THR A 10 2.56 4.67 27.48
N ARG A 11 3.24 5.67 26.91
CA ARG A 11 3.54 5.78 25.47
C ARG A 11 4.32 4.57 24.97
N LYS A 12 5.41 4.20 25.66
CA LYS A 12 6.21 3.02 25.34
C LYS A 12 5.39 1.74 25.36
N ASN A 13 4.57 1.54 26.39
CA ASN A 13 3.71 0.36 26.54
C ASN A 13 2.67 0.26 25.39
N VAL A 14 2.10 1.39 24.96
CA VAL A 14 1.17 1.43 23.82
C VAL A 14 1.90 1.04 22.54
N LEU A 15 3.07 1.64 22.26
CA LEU A 15 3.88 1.30 21.09
C LEU A 15 4.25 -0.19 21.05
N GLU A 16 4.71 -0.75 22.17
CA GLU A 16 5.03 -2.17 22.27
C GLU A 16 3.81 -3.07 22.01
N ASN A 17 2.61 -2.67 22.48
CA ASN A 17 1.40 -3.42 22.21
C ASN A 17 0.97 -3.35 20.75
N LEU A 18 1.07 -2.20 20.12
CA LEU A 18 0.78 -2.02 18.69
C LEU A 18 1.72 -2.87 17.82
N LEU A 19 3.01 -2.95 18.16
CA LEU A 19 3.98 -3.76 17.43
C LEU A 19 3.70 -5.27 17.48
N LYS A 20 2.97 -5.78 18.48
CA LYS A 20 2.53 -7.19 18.52
C LYS A 20 1.61 -7.57 17.37
N ARG A 21 0.97 -6.60 16.72
CA ARG A 21 0.14 -6.78 15.52
C ARG A 21 0.95 -6.86 14.23
N SER A 22 2.27 -6.67 14.31
CA SER A 22 3.14 -6.72 13.13
C SER A 22 3.20 -8.12 12.53
N PRO A 23 3.19 -8.25 11.19
CA PRO A 23 3.40 -9.51 10.49
C PRO A 23 4.67 -10.27 10.90
N SER A 24 5.67 -9.59 11.47
CA SER A 24 6.86 -10.24 12.03
C SER A 24 6.60 -11.13 13.26
N SER A 25 5.42 -11.02 13.87
CA SER A 25 5.01 -11.81 15.04
C SER A 25 4.24 -13.09 14.69
N TYR A 26 4.07 -13.38 13.41
CA TYR A 26 3.16 -14.44 12.92
C TYR A 26 3.84 -15.75 12.53
N GLY A 27 4.94 -16.14 13.19
CA GLY A 27 5.73 -17.34 12.87
C GLY A 27 4.93 -18.63 12.63
N LYS A 28 3.74 -18.78 13.25
CA LYS A 28 2.85 -19.93 13.04
C LYS A 28 2.32 -20.06 11.60
N PHE A 29 2.26 -18.96 10.86
CA PHE A 29 1.73 -18.93 9.49
C PHE A 29 2.84 -18.96 8.45
N GLU A 30 4.08 -18.65 8.82
CA GLU A 30 5.22 -18.56 7.89
C GLU A 30 5.50 -19.91 7.22
N ASP A 31 5.51 -21.01 7.98
CA ASP A 31 5.77 -22.35 7.45
C ASP A 31 4.71 -22.78 6.43
N ALA A 32 3.43 -22.55 6.75
CA ALA A 32 2.34 -22.86 5.83
C ALA A 32 2.39 -22.03 4.54
N VAL A 33 2.76 -20.75 4.65
CA VAL A 33 2.91 -19.87 3.49
C VAL A 33 4.12 -20.27 2.66
N ALA A 34 5.24 -20.62 3.30
CA ALA A 34 6.45 -21.08 2.60
C ALA A 34 6.17 -22.36 1.80
N GLU A 35 5.42 -23.32 2.38
CA GLU A 35 4.97 -24.54 1.69
C GLU A 35 4.14 -24.20 0.45
N ILE A 36 3.13 -23.32 0.58
CA ILE A 36 2.27 -22.91 -0.54
C ILE A 36 3.10 -22.24 -1.65
N VAL A 37 3.97 -21.31 -1.27
CA VAL A 37 4.80 -20.55 -2.23
C VAL A 37 5.73 -21.48 -3.01
N GLU A 38 6.39 -22.41 -2.32
CA GLU A 38 7.30 -23.37 -2.96
C GLU A 38 6.55 -24.39 -3.82
N ASN A 39 5.38 -24.87 -3.37
CA ASN A 39 4.54 -25.77 -4.15
C ASN A 39 4.07 -25.12 -5.45
N VAL A 40 3.58 -23.87 -5.39
CA VAL A 40 3.17 -23.14 -6.62
C VAL A 40 4.38 -22.87 -7.54
N ARG A 41 5.54 -22.57 -6.97
CA ARG A 41 6.77 -22.37 -7.75
C ARG A 41 7.12 -23.61 -8.58
N ASN A 42 6.99 -24.79 -8.00
CA ASN A 42 7.40 -26.06 -8.60
C ASN A 42 6.30 -26.70 -9.45
N ASN A 43 5.04 -26.69 -8.97
CA ASN A 43 3.91 -27.40 -9.58
C ASN A 43 2.90 -26.50 -10.30
N LYS A 44 3.16 -25.18 -10.36
CA LYS A 44 2.46 -24.21 -11.22
C LYS A 44 0.93 -24.27 -11.09
N ASP A 45 0.21 -24.35 -12.21
CA ASP A 45 -1.26 -24.40 -12.28
C ASP A 45 -1.86 -25.50 -11.42
N ALA A 46 -1.23 -26.68 -11.37
CA ALA A 46 -1.73 -27.80 -10.58
C ALA A 46 -1.83 -27.44 -9.08
N ALA A 47 -0.81 -26.80 -8.53
CA ALA A 47 -0.82 -26.33 -7.14
C ALA A 47 -1.84 -25.20 -6.94
N VAL A 48 -1.95 -24.25 -7.87
CA VAL A 48 -2.93 -23.16 -7.81
C VAL A 48 -4.35 -23.70 -7.74
N PHE A 49 -4.70 -24.67 -8.60
CA PHE A 49 -6.03 -25.27 -8.62
C PHE A 49 -6.33 -26.08 -7.35
N GLU A 50 -5.36 -26.86 -6.86
CA GLU A 50 -5.48 -27.60 -5.61
C GLU A 50 -5.78 -26.69 -4.42
N TYR A 51 -4.98 -25.61 -4.23
CA TYR A 51 -5.19 -24.68 -3.13
C TYR A 51 -6.48 -23.88 -3.26
N THR A 52 -6.87 -23.47 -4.46
CA THR A 52 -8.14 -22.77 -4.72
C THR A 52 -9.32 -23.67 -4.35
N LYS A 53 -9.28 -24.94 -4.73
CA LYS A 53 -10.30 -25.91 -4.33
C LYS A 53 -10.33 -26.14 -2.81
N ARG A 54 -9.16 -26.23 -2.19
CA ARG A 54 -9.03 -26.46 -0.74
C ARG A 54 -9.50 -25.29 0.10
N PHE A 55 -9.18 -24.05 -0.29
CA PHE A 55 -9.42 -22.87 0.55
C PHE A 55 -10.70 -22.12 0.17
N ASP A 56 -10.99 -22.01 -1.12
CA ASP A 56 -12.15 -21.26 -1.62
C ASP A 56 -13.34 -22.20 -1.92
N GLY A 57 -13.11 -23.50 -2.03
CA GLY A 57 -14.12 -24.50 -2.36
C GLY A 57 -14.57 -24.45 -3.83
N ALA A 58 -13.87 -23.72 -4.67
CA ALA A 58 -14.17 -23.53 -6.08
C ALA A 58 -13.44 -24.54 -6.97
N ASP A 59 -14.10 -25.04 -7.99
CA ASP A 59 -13.52 -25.99 -8.97
C ASP A 59 -12.94 -25.22 -10.16
N ILE A 60 -11.73 -24.68 -9.95
CA ILE A 60 -11.02 -23.87 -10.95
C ILE A 60 -10.01 -24.75 -11.69
N ASN A 61 -9.88 -24.51 -13.00
CA ASN A 61 -8.97 -25.19 -13.91
C ASN A 61 -8.52 -24.25 -15.03
N ALA A 62 -7.64 -24.70 -15.91
CA ALA A 62 -7.11 -23.89 -17.01
C ALA A 62 -8.17 -23.29 -17.94
N GLY A 63 -9.33 -23.94 -18.07
CA GLY A 63 -10.44 -23.48 -18.94
C GLY A 63 -11.30 -22.37 -18.32
N ASN A 64 -11.29 -22.23 -16.99
CA ASN A 64 -12.18 -21.28 -16.30
C ASN A 64 -11.49 -20.35 -15.30
N ILE A 65 -10.17 -20.43 -15.13
CA ILE A 65 -9.42 -19.57 -14.19
C ILE A 65 -9.47 -18.09 -14.58
N LYS A 66 -9.42 -17.78 -15.87
CA LYS A 66 -9.50 -16.42 -16.39
C LYS A 66 -10.96 -16.00 -16.52
N VAL A 67 -11.26 -14.78 -16.07
CA VAL A 67 -12.59 -14.18 -16.26
C VAL A 67 -12.81 -13.94 -17.75
N THR A 68 -13.98 -14.35 -18.25
CA THR A 68 -14.36 -14.21 -19.65
C THR A 68 -15.09 -12.91 -19.92
N LYS A 69 -15.25 -12.56 -21.18
CA LYS A 69 -16.03 -11.39 -21.57
C LYS A 69 -17.50 -11.53 -21.17
N GLU A 70 -18.05 -12.73 -21.30
CA GLU A 70 -19.43 -13.04 -20.96
C GLU A 70 -19.67 -12.83 -19.44
N GLU A 71 -18.73 -13.21 -18.58
CA GLU A 71 -18.81 -12.96 -17.14
C GLU A 71 -18.74 -11.45 -16.82
N ILE A 72 -17.98 -10.68 -17.61
CA ILE A 72 -17.93 -9.22 -17.47
C ILE A 72 -19.25 -8.60 -17.91
N ASP A 73 -19.79 -8.99 -19.06
CA ASP A 73 -21.06 -8.48 -19.59
C ASP A 73 -22.21 -8.79 -18.59
N GLU A 74 -22.26 -10.03 -18.05
CA GLU A 74 -23.20 -10.42 -16.97
C GLU A 74 -23.03 -9.55 -15.71
N ALA A 75 -21.79 -9.21 -15.32
CA ALA A 75 -21.54 -8.37 -14.16
C ALA A 75 -22.08 -6.94 -14.34
N TYR A 76 -21.96 -6.35 -15.52
CA TYR A 76 -22.56 -5.05 -15.82
C TYR A 76 -24.10 -5.07 -15.77
N GLU A 77 -24.74 -6.18 -16.12
CA GLU A 77 -26.19 -6.31 -16.00
C GLU A 77 -26.67 -6.44 -14.54
N GLN A 78 -25.82 -6.99 -13.65
CA GLN A 78 -26.16 -7.23 -12.25
C GLN A 78 -25.86 -6.05 -11.32
N VAL A 79 -24.91 -5.16 -11.69
CA VAL A 79 -24.55 -4.01 -10.86
C VAL A 79 -25.61 -2.92 -10.97
N ASP A 80 -26.04 -2.40 -9.82
CA ASP A 80 -26.96 -1.26 -9.77
C ASP A 80 -26.37 -0.06 -10.54
N PRO A 81 -27.10 0.52 -11.50
CA PRO A 81 -26.63 1.69 -12.25
C PRO A 81 -26.18 2.87 -11.37
N SER A 82 -26.80 3.06 -10.21
CA SER A 82 -26.39 4.12 -9.28
C SER A 82 -25.02 3.84 -8.68
N LEU A 83 -24.70 2.58 -8.36
CA LEU A 83 -23.37 2.19 -7.88
C LEU A 83 -22.30 2.35 -8.98
N LEU A 84 -22.64 2.02 -10.23
CA LEU A 84 -21.76 2.24 -11.37
C LEU A 84 -21.41 3.73 -11.52
N ASP A 85 -22.40 4.62 -11.39
CA ASP A 85 -22.16 6.07 -11.42
C ASP A 85 -21.26 6.55 -10.28
N VAL A 86 -21.40 5.99 -9.07
CA VAL A 86 -20.54 6.29 -7.91
C VAL A 86 -19.10 5.82 -8.19
N ILE A 87 -18.91 4.59 -8.69
CA ILE A 87 -17.60 4.06 -9.08
C ILE A 87 -16.93 4.99 -10.10
N ARG A 88 -17.63 5.43 -11.12
CA ARG A 88 -17.11 6.34 -12.15
C ARG A 88 -16.71 7.70 -11.60
N LYS A 89 -17.49 8.28 -10.68
CA LYS A 89 -17.17 9.54 -10.01
C LYS A 89 -15.91 9.39 -9.14
N ALA A 90 -15.81 8.32 -8.33
CA ALA A 90 -14.62 8.03 -7.54
C ALA A 90 -13.39 7.86 -8.43
N LEU A 91 -13.52 7.14 -9.55
CA LEU A 91 -12.45 6.92 -10.52
C LEU A 91 -11.92 8.25 -11.11
N VAL A 92 -12.77 9.22 -11.38
CA VAL A 92 -12.34 10.55 -11.84
C VAL A 92 -11.45 11.22 -10.78
N ASN A 93 -11.91 11.27 -9.53
CA ASN A 93 -11.15 11.90 -8.44
C ASN A 93 -9.79 11.21 -8.20
N ILE A 94 -9.79 9.86 -8.17
CA ILE A 94 -8.56 9.08 -7.98
C ILE A 94 -7.58 9.33 -9.13
N ARG A 95 -8.07 9.36 -10.37
CA ARG A 95 -7.23 9.64 -11.54
C ARG A 95 -6.64 11.04 -11.51
N GLU A 96 -7.45 12.06 -11.25
CA GLU A 96 -7.00 13.45 -11.18
C GLU A 96 -5.93 13.67 -10.11
N TYR A 97 -6.07 13.00 -8.97
CA TYR A 97 -5.05 13.04 -7.92
C TYR A 97 -3.73 12.41 -8.38
N HIS A 98 -3.78 11.19 -8.92
CA HIS A 98 -2.58 10.46 -9.33
C HIS A 98 -1.91 11.05 -10.58
N GLU A 99 -2.65 11.70 -11.48
CA GLU A 99 -2.06 12.43 -12.62
C GLU A 99 -1.04 13.50 -12.19
N LYS A 100 -1.23 14.12 -11.02
CA LYS A 100 -0.30 15.11 -10.45
C LYS A 100 1.02 14.48 -9.95
N GLN A 101 1.07 13.16 -9.79
CA GLN A 101 2.25 12.43 -9.33
C GLN A 101 3.18 12.01 -10.48
N LYS A 102 2.79 12.22 -11.74
CA LYS A 102 3.60 11.81 -12.89
C LYS A 102 4.98 12.45 -12.87
N LYS A 103 5.99 11.63 -13.18
CA LYS A 103 7.38 12.06 -13.34
C LYS A 103 7.85 11.79 -14.75
N TYR A 104 8.73 12.66 -15.23
CA TYR A 104 9.23 12.64 -16.60
C TYR A 104 10.74 12.40 -16.62
N SER A 105 11.23 11.81 -17.73
CA SER A 105 12.65 11.74 -18.02
C SER A 105 13.22 13.15 -18.18
N TRP A 106 14.46 13.33 -17.76
CA TRP A 106 15.16 14.61 -17.89
C TRP A 106 16.61 14.41 -18.30
N PHE A 107 17.18 15.42 -18.95
CA PHE A 107 18.58 15.49 -19.37
C PHE A 107 19.12 16.88 -19.04
N ASP A 108 20.35 16.91 -18.55
CA ASP A 108 21.12 18.11 -18.34
C ASP A 108 22.41 18.01 -19.18
N SER A 109 22.68 19.04 -19.97
CA SER A 109 23.82 19.09 -20.91
C SER A 109 24.77 20.21 -20.50
N LYS A 110 26.08 19.91 -20.51
CA LYS A 110 27.14 20.88 -20.22
C LYS A 110 27.82 21.35 -21.48
N PRO A 111 28.51 22.52 -21.45
CA PRO A 111 29.25 23.08 -22.60
C PRO A 111 30.36 22.14 -23.12
N ASP A 112 30.93 21.28 -22.26
CA ASP A 112 31.97 20.29 -22.59
C ASP A 112 31.42 19.06 -23.34
N GLY A 113 30.13 19.05 -23.66
CA GLY A 113 29.47 17.95 -24.32
C GLY A 113 29.04 16.81 -23.40
N THR A 114 29.23 16.92 -22.08
CA THR A 114 28.69 15.97 -21.12
C THR A 114 27.17 16.09 -21.07
N MET A 115 26.47 14.95 -21.07
CA MET A 115 25.02 14.88 -20.82
C MET A 115 24.72 13.85 -19.74
N LEU A 116 24.07 14.29 -18.68
CA LEU A 116 23.57 13.43 -17.61
C LEU A 116 22.05 13.48 -17.58
N GLY A 117 21.42 12.39 -17.21
CA GLY A 117 19.97 12.36 -17.17
C GLY A 117 19.42 11.18 -16.41
N GLN A 118 18.10 11.18 -16.35
CA GLN A 118 17.36 10.06 -15.78
C GLN A 118 16.21 9.68 -16.72
N LYS A 119 16.19 8.42 -17.13
CA LYS A 119 15.09 7.85 -17.89
C LYS A 119 14.07 7.27 -16.94
N VAL A 120 12.84 7.79 -16.97
CA VAL A 120 11.68 7.30 -16.21
C VAL A 120 10.84 6.42 -17.14
N MET A 121 10.53 5.21 -16.68
CA MET A 121 9.76 4.24 -17.47
C MET A 121 8.76 3.51 -16.56
N PRO A 122 7.55 3.20 -17.06
CA PRO A 122 6.63 2.33 -16.33
C PRO A 122 7.20 0.90 -16.21
N LEU A 123 6.67 0.15 -15.24
CA LEU A 123 6.82 -1.29 -15.19
C LEU A 123 6.05 -1.93 -16.35
N ALA A 124 6.54 -3.05 -16.89
CA ALA A 124 5.87 -3.73 -18.00
C ALA A 124 4.60 -4.45 -17.55
N LYS A 125 4.68 -5.21 -16.44
CA LYS A 125 3.57 -6.02 -15.93
C LYS A 125 3.41 -5.85 -14.43
N VAL A 126 2.19 -5.59 -13.96
CA VAL A 126 1.85 -5.45 -12.55
C VAL A 126 0.73 -6.40 -12.19
N GLY A 127 0.90 -7.09 -11.06
CA GLY A 127 -0.14 -7.89 -10.42
C GLY A 127 -0.87 -7.07 -9.37
N VAL A 128 -2.18 -7.04 -9.46
CA VAL A 128 -3.06 -6.42 -8.47
C VAL A 128 -3.81 -7.53 -7.74
N TYR A 129 -3.55 -7.67 -6.46
CA TYR A 129 -4.32 -8.56 -5.60
C TYR A 129 -5.50 -7.81 -4.98
N VAL A 130 -6.69 -8.32 -5.17
CA VAL A 130 -7.91 -7.78 -4.55
C VAL A 130 -8.51 -8.84 -3.66
N PRO A 131 -8.68 -8.58 -2.35
CA PRO A 131 -9.30 -9.54 -1.46
C PRO A 131 -10.77 -9.75 -1.80
N GLY A 132 -11.28 -10.90 -1.42
CA GLY A 132 -12.69 -11.27 -1.51
C GLY A 132 -13.09 -12.13 -0.33
N GLY A 133 -14.32 -12.63 -0.31
CA GLY A 133 -14.86 -13.49 0.73
C GLY A 133 -15.96 -12.82 1.54
N LYS A 134 -15.70 -12.37 2.78
CA LYS A 134 -16.73 -11.77 3.66
C LYS A 134 -17.17 -10.37 3.26
N ALA A 135 -16.36 -9.65 2.53
CA ALA A 135 -16.64 -8.30 2.02
C ALA A 135 -16.17 -8.16 0.57
N VAL A 136 -16.71 -7.19 -0.13
CA VAL A 136 -16.43 -6.86 -1.52
C VAL A 136 -15.76 -5.49 -1.56
N TYR A 137 -14.64 -5.38 -2.26
CA TYR A 137 -13.79 -4.18 -2.23
C TYR A 137 -13.58 -3.55 -3.62
N PRO A 138 -14.63 -3.01 -4.27
CA PRO A 138 -14.46 -2.30 -5.54
C PRO A 138 -13.54 -1.07 -5.41
N SER A 139 -13.51 -0.40 -4.26
CA SER A 139 -12.59 0.70 -3.97
C SER A 139 -11.13 0.26 -4.05
N SER A 140 -10.77 -0.90 -3.47
CA SER A 140 -9.41 -1.43 -3.56
C SER A 140 -8.98 -1.75 -4.99
N VAL A 141 -9.94 -2.11 -5.87
CA VAL A 141 -9.65 -2.25 -7.30
C VAL A 141 -9.21 -0.91 -7.87
N LEU A 142 -10.00 0.15 -7.66
CA LEU A 142 -9.71 1.49 -8.19
C LEU A 142 -8.36 1.99 -7.66
N MET A 143 -8.12 1.89 -6.35
CA MET A 143 -6.93 2.40 -5.69
C MET A 143 -5.62 1.70 -6.12
N ASN A 144 -5.71 0.46 -6.60
CA ASN A 144 -4.53 -0.27 -7.10
C ASN A 144 -4.35 -0.14 -8.62
N VAL A 145 -5.44 -0.20 -9.39
CA VAL A 145 -5.37 -0.21 -10.86
C VAL A 145 -5.16 1.19 -11.43
N VAL A 146 -5.83 2.22 -10.89
CA VAL A 146 -5.76 3.57 -11.47
C VAL A 146 -4.35 4.16 -11.43
N PRO A 147 -3.59 4.15 -10.32
CA PRO A 147 -2.23 4.68 -10.31
C PRO A 147 -1.30 3.90 -11.25
N ALA A 148 -1.49 2.58 -11.42
CA ALA A 148 -0.75 1.79 -12.39
C ALA A 148 -1.05 2.21 -13.84
N LYS A 149 -2.32 2.48 -14.17
CA LYS A 149 -2.71 3.02 -15.50
C LYS A 149 -2.14 4.43 -15.72
N VAL A 150 -2.21 5.28 -14.72
CA VAL A 150 -1.64 6.65 -14.78
C VAL A 150 -0.13 6.62 -15.00
N ALA A 151 0.57 5.67 -14.36
CA ALA A 151 2.00 5.45 -14.58
C ALA A 151 2.35 4.97 -16.00
N GLY A 152 1.37 4.43 -16.73
CA GLY A 152 1.57 3.88 -18.07
C GLY A 152 1.98 2.41 -18.09
N VAL A 153 1.65 1.63 -17.05
CA VAL A 153 1.89 0.17 -17.03
C VAL A 153 1.22 -0.48 -18.23
N GLU A 154 1.98 -1.28 -18.98
CA GLU A 154 1.50 -1.89 -20.23
C GLU A 154 0.43 -2.96 -19.96
N LYS A 155 0.63 -3.78 -18.90
CA LYS A 155 -0.28 -4.87 -18.58
C LYS A 155 -0.54 -4.97 -17.08
N ILE A 156 -1.81 -4.85 -16.69
CA ILE A 156 -2.29 -4.97 -15.31
C ILE A 156 -3.09 -6.27 -15.18
N ILE A 157 -2.58 -7.17 -14.34
CA ILE A 157 -3.14 -8.49 -14.10
C ILE A 157 -3.75 -8.50 -12.71
N MET A 158 -5.06 -8.63 -12.62
CA MET A 158 -5.75 -8.71 -11.33
C MET A 158 -5.99 -10.16 -10.92
N THR A 159 -5.78 -10.48 -9.66
CA THR A 159 -6.20 -11.74 -9.04
C THR A 159 -7.15 -11.45 -7.88
N THR A 160 -8.22 -12.21 -7.79
CA THR A 160 -9.21 -12.11 -6.72
C THR A 160 -9.86 -13.48 -6.50
N PRO A 161 -10.16 -13.88 -5.25
CA PRO A 161 -10.87 -15.15 -5.03
C PRO A 161 -12.27 -15.10 -5.64
N CYS A 162 -12.76 -16.25 -6.03
CA CYS A 162 -14.14 -16.44 -6.47
C CYS A 162 -14.99 -17.13 -5.40
N GLY A 163 -16.30 -17.11 -5.56
CA GLY A 163 -17.22 -17.90 -4.79
C GLY A 163 -17.10 -19.41 -5.13
N LYS A 164 -17.77 -20.26 -4.35
CA LYS A 164 -17.83 -21.72 -4.59
C LYS A 164 -18.39 -22.08 -5.95
N ASP A 165 -19.20 -21.19 -6.54
CA ASP A 165 -19.76 -21.27 -7.88
C ASP A 165 -18.76 -20.89 -8.98
N GLY A 166 -17.54 -20.51 -8.62
CA GLY A 166 -16.51 -20.06 -9.54
C GLY A 166 -16.71 -18.64 -10.09
N LYS A 167 -17.66 -17.85 -9.54
CA LYS A 167 -17.93 -16.48 -9.96
C LYS A 167 -17.25 -15.46 -9.05
N VAL A 168 -16.78 -14.37 -9.64
CA VAL A 168 -16.31 -13.17 -8.94
C VAL A 168 -17.47 -12.23 -8.71
N TYR A 169 -17.46 -11.48 -7.64
CA TYR A 169 -18.49 -10.48 -7.34
C TYR A 169 -18.62 -9.46 -8.48
N PRO A 170 -19.85 -9.19 -8.96
CA PRO A 170 -20.09 -8.29 -10.11
C PRO A 170 -19.47 -6.91 -9.95
N SER A 171 -19.62 -6.27 -8.77
CA SER A 171 -19.04 -4.94 -8.52
C SER A 171 -17.52 -4.91 -8.58
N THR A 172 -16.83 -6.00 -8.21
CA THR A 172 -15.37 -6.14 -8.36
C THR A 172 -14.97 -6.21 -9.84
N LEU A 173 -15.69 -6.97 -10.65
CA LEU A 173 -15.44 -7.07 -12.10
C LEU A 173 -15.66 -5.75 -12.79
N VAL A 174 -16.79 -5.10 -12.52
CA VAL A 174 -17.13 -3.79 -13.10
C VAL A 174 -16.09 -2.74 -12.71
N ALA A 175 -15.70 -2.66 -11.43
CA ALA A 175 -14.65 -1.74 -10.99
C ALA A 175 -13.31 -2.01 -11.70
N ALA A 176 -12.94 -3.28 -11.92
CA ALA A 176 -11.71 -3.65 -12.61
C ALA A 176 -11.72 -3.20 -14.07
N MET A 177 -12.85 -3.36 -14.77
CA MET A 177 -12.99 -2.93 -16.15
C MET A 177 -13.01 -1.40 -16.28
N GLU A 178 -13.77 -0.70 -15.44
CA GLU A 178 -13.82 0.77 -15.42
C GLU A 178 -12.44 1.38 -15.07
N ALA A 179 -11.67 0.75 -14.18
CA ALA A 179 -10.31 1.18 -13.84
C ALA A 179 -9.28 0.85 -14.94
N GLY A 180 -9.54 -0.16 -15.79
CA GLY A 180 -8.72 -0.57 -16.91
C GLY A 180 -7.76 -1.73 -16.61
N ALA A 181 -8.14 -2.70 -15.78
CA ALA A 181 -7.42 -3.98 -15.67
C ALA A 181 -7.47 -4.75 -17.00
N ASP A 182 -6.35 -5.38 -17.38
CA ASP A 182 -6.25 -6.03 -18.69
C ASP A 182 -6.64 -7.51 -18.63
N GLU A 183 -6.36 -8.18 -17.50
CA GLU A 183 -6.73 -9.58 -17.27
C GLU A 183 -7.11 -9.79 -15.81
N ILE A 184 -8.11 -10.65 -15.59
CA ILE A 184 -8.61 -10.98 -14.24
C ILE A 184 -8.60 -12.50 -14.07
N TYR A 185 -8.02 -12.98 -12.95
CA TYR A 185 -7.90 -14.38 -12.61
C TYR A 185 -8.58 -14.71 -11.30
N LYS A 186 -9.35 -15.81 -11.29
CA LYS A 186 -10.17 -16.30 -10.16
C LYS A 186 -9.35 -17.09 -9.17
N VAL A 187 -8.40 -16.43 -8.52
CA VAL A 187 -7.48 -17.02 -7.54
C VAL A 187 -7.24 -16.05 -6.39
N GLY A 188 -7.39 -16.51 -5.16
CA GLY A 188 -7.10 -15.79 -3.93
C GLY A 188 -5.88 -16.30 -3.18
N GLY A 189 -5.64 -15.77 -1.97
CA GLY A 189 -4.67 -16.27 -1.02
C GLY A 189 -3.20 -16.22 -1.41
N ALA A 190 -2.37 -16.96 -0.66
CA ALA A 190 -0.92 -17.02 -0.88
C ALA A 190 -0.56 -17.62 -2.24
N GLN A 191 -1.37 -18.56 -2.76
CA GLN A 191 -1.17 -19.18 -4.06
C GLN A 191 -1.33 -18.19 -5.22
N ALA A 192 -2.20 -17.17 -5.09
CA ALA A 192 -2.32 -16.10 -6.08
C ALA A 192 -1.05 -15.24 -6.14
N ILE A 193 -0.50 -14.88 -4.99
CA ILE A 193 0.75 -14.12 -4.87
C ILE A 193 1.92 -14.90 -5.48
N ALA A 194 2.03 -16.20 -5.16
CA ALA A 194 3.08 -17.06 -5.72
C ALA A 194 2.93 -17.22 -7.25
N ALA A 195 1.69 -17.37 -7.75
CA ALA A 195 1.42 -17.46 -9.19
C ALA A 195 1.83 -16.17 -9.92
N LEU A 196 1.49 -15.00 -9.39
CA LEU A 196 1.93 -13.72 -9.94
C LEU A 196 3.46 -13.55 -9.91
N ALA A 197 4.12 -14.01 -8.84
CA ALA A 197 5.55 -13.85 -8.65
C ALA A 197 6.39 -14.76 -9.58
N PHE A 198 5.98 -16.00 -9.79
CA PHE A 198 6.76 -16.99 -10.56
C PHE A 198 6.21 -17.27 -11.95
N GLY A 199 4.96 -16.90 -12.21
CA GLY A 199 4.22 -17.29 -13.40
C GLY A 199 3.83 -18.77 -13.38
N THR A 200 2.70 -19.07 -13.99
CA THR A 200 2.22 -20.44 -14.24
C THR A 200 1.85 -20.58 -15.71
N GLU A 201 1.28 -21.70 -16.12
CA GLU A 201 0.80 -21.88 -17.49
C GLU A 201 -0.33 -20.91 -17.84
N SER A 202 -1.20 -20.63 -16.84
CA SER A 202 -2.36 -19.75 -17.02
C SER A 202 -2.09 -18.30 -16.61
N ILE A 203 -1.32 -18.06 -15.54
CA ILE A 203 -1.10 -16.74 -14.95
C ILE A 203 0.29 -16.22 -15.31
N PRO A 204 0.40 -15.08 -16.03
CA PRO A 204 1.70 -14.51 -16.38
C PRO A 204 2.47 -14.01 -15.15
N LYS A 205 3.81 -14.18 -15.17
CA LYS A 205 4.69 -13.52 -14.19
C LYS A 205 4.63 -12.00 -14.33
N VAL A 206 4.67 -11.30 -13.19
CA VAL A 206 4.67 -9.84 -13.10
C VAL A 206 5.97 -9.28 -12.52
N ASP A 207 6.16 -7.96 -12.63
CA ASP A 207 7.34 -7.26 -12.12
C ASP A 207 7.10 -6.71 -10.69
N LYS A 208 5.84 -6.40 -10.36
CA LYS A 208 5.43 -5.92 -9.03
C LYS A 208 4.04 -6.46 -8.67
N ILE A 209 3.83 -6.77 -7.40
CA ILE A 209 2.53 -7.16 -6.84
C ILE A 209 2.10 -6.10 -5.83
N VAL A 210 0.88 -5.58 -6.00
CA VAL A 210 0.27 -4.59 -5.12
C VAL A 210 -1.09 -5.08 -4.63
N GLY A 211 -1.57 -4.48 -3.56
CA GLY A 211 -2.90 -4.71 -3.01
C GLY A 211 -2.90 -5.29 -1.61
N PRO A 212 -3.94 -4.95 -0.82
CA PRO A 212 -4.12 -5.43 0.54
C PRO A 212 -4.53 -6.91 0.56
N GLY A 213 -4.32 -7.57 1.68
CA GLY A 213 -4.75 -8.95 1.87
C GLY A 213 -4.61 -9.40 3.32
N ASN A 214 -5.12 -10.59 3.61
CA ASN A 214 -4.98 -11.18 4.93
C ASN A 214 -3.52 -11.57 5.23
N ILE A 215 -3.29 -12.10 6.44
CA ILE A 215 -1.97 -12.53 6.91
C ILE A 215 -1.22 -13.45 5.93
N TYR A 216 -1.93 -14.40 5.28
CA TYR A 216 -1.33 -15.32 4.32
C TYR A 216 -0.83 -14.59 3.07
N VAL A 217 -1.58 -13.59 2.61
CA VAL A 217 -1.20 -12.74 1.47
C VAL A 217 -0.01 -11.85 1.84
N ALA A 218 -0.03 -11.23 3.01
CA ALA A 218 1.06 -10.39 3.48
C ALA A 218 2.38 -11.17 3.62
N LEU A 219 2.33 -12.36 4.22
CA LEU A 219 3.48 -13.25 4.34
C LEU A 219 3.95 -13.81 2.99
N ALA A 220 3.04 -14.11 2.08
CA ALA A 220 3.40 -14.53 0.73
C ALA A 220 4.11 -13.40 -0.04
N LYS A 221 3.62 -12.15 0.05
CA LYS A 221 4.31 -10.98 -0.52
C LYS A 221 5.72 -10.84 0.06
N LYS A 222 5.89 -10.98 1.38
CA LYS A 222 7.20 -11.01 2.05
C LYS A 222 8.11 -12.10 1.49
N ALA A 223 7.59 -13.31 1.32
CA ALA A 223 8.35 -14.47 0.86
C ALA A 223 8.82 -14.37 -0.60
N VAL A 224 8.07 -13.68 -1.46
CA VAL A 224 8.42 -13.53 -2.88
C VAL A 224 9.19 -12.24 -3.18
N TYR A 225 9.36 -11.36 -2.19
CA TYR A 225 10.12 -10.12 -2.35
C TYR A 225 11.58 -10.43 -2.75
N GLY A 226 12.06 -9.72 -3.79
CA GLY A 226 13.36 -10.01 -4.41
C GLY A 226 13.24 -10.84 -5.71
N HIS A 227 12.24 -11.71 -5.83
CA HIS A 227 11.85 -12.33 -7.11
C HIS A 227 10.90 -11.43 -7.91
N VAL A 228 10.11 -10.66 -7.21
CA VAL A 228 9.16 -9.66 -7.68
C VAL A 228 9.17 -8.50 -6.69
N SER A 229 8.89 -7.27 -7.12
CA SER A 229 8.68 -6.15 -6.20
C SER A 229 7.30 -6.25 -5.57
N ILE A 230 7.12 -5.62 -4.41
CA ILE A 230 5.82 -5.47 -3.73
C ILE A 230 5.58 -4.00 -3.36
N ASP A 231 4.33 -3.65 -3.02
CA ASP A 231 3.99 -2.36 -2.41
C ASP A 231 4.52 -2.26 -0.98
N SER A 232 3.89 -2.98 -0.04
CA SER A 232 4.27 -3.03 1.37
C SER A 232 3.85 -4.38 1.99
N ILE A 233 4.29 -4.61 3.22
CA ILE A 233 3.80 -5.71 4.06
C ILE A 233 2.77 -5.11 5.01
N ALA A 234 1.50 -5.11 4.58
CA ALA A 234 0.41 -4.52 5.34
C ALA A 234 0.11 -5.34 6.61
N GLY A 235 -0.10 -4.64 7.71
CA GLY A 235 -0.70 -5.14 8.93
C GLY A 235 -2.18 -4.79 9.04
N PRO A 236 -2.79 -5.00 10.21
CA PRO A 236 -4.15 -4.58 10.50
C PRO A 236 -4.30 -3.06 10.42
N SER A 237 -5.48 -2.61 10.04
CA SER A 237 -5.81 -1.21 9.86
C SER A 237 -5.71 -0.37 11.14
N GLU A 238 -5.45 0.92 11.00
CA GLU A 238 -5.15 1.84 12.09
C GLU A 238 -5.73 3.23 11.87
N ILE A 239 -6.36 3.78 12.89
CA ILE A 239 -6.69 5.20 12.95
C ILE A 239 -6.12 5.83 14.21
N LEU A 240 -5.59 7.03 14.07
CA LEU A 240 -5.30 7.94 15.17
C LEU A 240 -6.02 9.25 14.95
N VAL A 241 -6.86 9.63 15.90
CA VAL A 241 -7.49 10.96 15.93
C VAL A 241 -6.75 11.83 16.93
N LEU A 242 -6.18 12.93 16.47
CA LEU A 242 -5.55 13.96 17.29
C LEU A 242 -6.55 15.12 17.44
N ALA A 243 -7.12 15.29 18.62
CA ALA A 243 -8.21 16.23 18.85
C ALA A 243 -7.99 17.06 20.11
N ASP A 244 -8.48 18.30 20.10
CA ASP A 244 -8.62 19.13 21.31
C ASP A 244 -10.09 19.22 21.74
N GLU A 245 -10.38 20.03 22.77
CA GLU A 245 -11.71 20.20 23.33
C GLU A 245 -12.71 20.88 22.39
N THR A 246 -12.26 21.45 21.27
CA THR A 246 -13.13 22.11 20.28
C THR A 246 -13.77 21.13 19.31
N ALA A 247 -13.24 19.89 19.23
CA ALA A 247 -13.75 18.85 18.37
C ALA A 247 -15.14 18.36 18.80
N ASN A 248 -15.91 17.83 17.85
CA ASN A 248 -17.20 17.22 18.15
C ASN A 248 -17.00 15.74 18.60
N PRO A 249 -17.30 15.39 19.86
CA PRO A 249 -17.07 14.04 20.36
C PRO A 249 -17.89 12.97 19.63
N HIS A 250 -19.07 13.34 19.10
CA HIS A 250 -19.92 12.44 18.31
C HIS A 250 -19.25 12.04 16.99
N TYR A 251 -18.60 12.99 16.30
CA TYR A 251 -17.88 12.72 15.05
C TYR A 251 -16.62 11.89 15.31
N VAL A 252 -15.81 12.30 16.28
CA VAL A 252 -14.57 11.57 16.63
C VAL A 252 -14.87 10.13 17.06
N ALA A 253 -15.94 9.89 17.79
CA ALA A 253 -16.37 8.54 18.15
C ALA A 253 -16.74 7.72 16.89
N ALA A 254 -17.47 8.30 15.94
CA ALA A 254 -17.84 7.64 14.69
C ALA A 254 -16.60 7.28 13.86
N ASP A 255 -15.61 8.19 13.76
CA ASP A 255 -14.38 7.99 12.99
C ASP A 255 -13.49 6.89 13.61
N LEU A 256 -13.37 6.84 14.93
CA LEU A 256 -12.67 5.74 15.62
C LEU A 256 -13.33 4.38 15.37
N LEU A 257 -14.66 4.35 15.29
CA LEU A 257 -15.42 3.12 15.09
C LEU A 257 -15.43 2.66 13.63
N SER A 258 -15.32 3.56 12.64
CA SER A 258 -15.19 3.20 11.23
C SER A 258 -13.98 2.29 10.99
N GLN A 259 -12.87 2.56 11.68
CA GLN A 259 -11.67 1.75 11.59
C GLN A 259 -11.76 0.47 12.43
N ALA A 260 -12.32 0.57 13.65
CA ALA A 260 -12.42 -0.57 14.55
C ALA A 260 -13.34 -1.69 14.01
N GLU A 261 -14.25 -1.39 13.08
CA GLU A 261 -15.13 -2.39 12.48
C GLU A 261 -14.46 -3.27 11.42
N HIS A 262 -13.27 -2.89 10.93
CA HIS A 262 -12.56 -3.63 9.86
C HIS A 262 -12.15 -5.03 10.32
N ASP A 263 -11.51 -5.13 11.51
CA ASP A 263 -10.99 -6.39 12.04
C ASP A 263 -10.80 -6.32 13.57
N GLU A 264 -10.81 -7.47 14.24
CA GLU A 264 -10.56 -7.59 15.69
C GLU A 264 -9.15 -7.11 16.10
N MET A 265 -8.21 -7.04 15.15
CA MET A 265 -6.84 -6.53 15.33
C MET A 265 -6.67 -5.07 14.88
N ALA A 266 -7.69 -4.42 14.35
CA ALA A 266 -7.63 -3.00 14.03
C ALA A 266 -7.35 -2.17 15.28
N SER A 267 -6.70 -1.01 15.14
CA SER A 267 -6.49 -0.10 16.26
C SER A 267 -7.18 1.24 16.05
N ALA A 268 -7.78 1.75 17.10
CA ALA A 268 -8.40 3.05 17.14
C ALA A 268 -7.84 3.83 18.34
N ILE A 269 -7.15 4.93 18.07
CA ILE A 269 -6.41 5.70 19.07
C ILE A 269 -6.91 7.15 19.05
N LEU A 270 -7.36 7.64 20.18
CA LEU A 270 -7.59 9.06 20.42
C LEU A 270 -6.40 9.62 21.19
N VAL A 271 -5.81 10.70 20.71
CA VAL A 271 -4.83 11.51 21.45
C VAL A 271 -5.43 12.91 21.66
N THR A 272 -5.57 13.33 22.90
CA THR A 272 -6.20 14.61 23.22
C THR A 272 -5.54 15.28 24.42
N THR A 273 -5.70 16.59 24.54
CA THR A 273 -5.25 17.36 25.71
C THR A 273 -6.36 17.54 26.76
N SER A 274 -7.59 17.07 26.49
CA SER A 274 -8.75 17.26 27.36
C SER A 274 -9.30 15.93 27.88
N ARG A 275 -9.24 15.74 29.20
CA ARG A 275 -9.84 14.56 29.84
C ARG A 275 -11.38 14.56 29.73
N ASP A 276 -12.01 15.73 29.89
CA ASP A 276 -13.46 15.87 29.74
C ASP A 276 -13.92 15.49 28.30
N PHE A 277 -13.16 15.89 27.29
CA PHE A 277 -13.42 15.50 25.91
C PHE A 277 -13.27 13.97 25.70
N ALA A 278 -12.21 13.38 26.27
CA ALA A 278 -11.97 11.93 26.21
C ALA A 278 -13.14 11.12 26.81
N ASP A 279 -13.67 11.58 27.93
CA ASP A 279 -14.80 10.92 28.62
C ASP A 279 -16.08 11.03 27.75
N LYS A 280 -16.35 12.18 27.14
CA LYS A 280 -17.50 12.37 26.20
C LYS A 280 -17.35 11.45 24.95
N VAL A 281 -16.19 11.36 24.35
CA VAL A 281 -15.97 10.42 23.22
C VAL A 281 -16.23 8.98 23.64
N SER A 282 -15.84 8.59 24.86
CA SER A 282 -16.10 7.24 25.38
C SER A 282 -17.60 6.97 25.58
N GLU A 283 -18.37 7.96 26.01
CA GLU A 283 -19.83 7.85 26.12
C GLU A 283 -20.48 7.67 24.74
N GLU A 284 -20.08 8.45 23.75
CA GLU A 284 -20.57 8.34 22.37
C GLU A 284 -20.27 6.97 21.75
N ILE A 285 -19.06 6.42 21.97
CA ILE A 285 -18.69 5.06 21.52
C ILE A 285 -19.66 4.02 22.11
N GLU A 286 -19.96 4.07 23.40
CA GLU A 286 -20.91 3.16 24.03
C GLU A 286 -22.35 3.35 23.50
N GLY A 287 -22.69 4.55 23.07
CA GLY A 287 -23.94 4.85 22.37
C GLY A 287 -24.04 4.14 21.02
N TYR A 288 -23.03 4.31 20.18
CA TYR A 288 -22.97 3.71 18.84
C TYR A 288 -22.94 2.18 18.85
N LEU A 289 -22.23 1.57 19.79
CA LEU A 289 -22.14 0.11 19.91
C LEU A 289 -23.48 -0.61 20.13
N LYS A 290 -24.54 0.12 20.52
CA LYS A 290 -25.89 -0.42 20.64
C LYS A 290 -26.60 -0.59 19.31
N THR A 291 -26.15 0.10 18.25
CA THR A 291 -26.85 0.19 16.96
C THR A 291 -26.04 -0.36 15.79
N LEU A 292 -24.70 -0.39 15.89
CA LEU A 292 -23.83 -0.85 14.82
C LEU A 292 -23.87 -2.37 14.65
N SER A 293 -23.98 -2.81 13.40
CA SER A 293 -24.13 -4.24 13.05
C SER A 293 -22.92 -5.10 13.40
N ARG A 294 -21.70 -4.51 13.41
CA ARG A 294 -20.43 -5.22 13.68
C ARG A 294 -19.90 -4.96 15.09
N SER A 295 -20.78 -4.62 16.04
CA SER A 295 -20.43 -4.22 17.41
C SER A 295 -19.53 -5.23 18.16
N GLU A 296 -19.63 -6.53 17.89
CA GLU A 296 -18.76 -7.56 18.50
C GLU A 296 -17.31 -7.45 18.02
N ILE A 297 -17.09 -7.21 16.73
CA ILE A 297 -15.75 -7.03 16.14
C ILE A 297 -15.16 -5.73 16.68
N ILE A 298 -15.93 -4.64 16.64
CA ILE A 298 -15.55 -3.33 17.17
C ILE A 298 -15.13 -3.45 18.63
N ARG A 299 -15.95 -4.12 19.47
CA ARG A 299 -15.65 -4.30 20.90
C ARG A 299 -14.31 -4.99 21.11
N LYS A 300 -14.03 -6.07 20.40
CA LYS A 300 -12.75 -6.79 20.50
C LYS A 300 -11.56 -5.92 20.06
N SER A 301 -11.73 -5.18 18.97
CA SER A 301 -10.72 -4.22 18.50
C SER A 301 -10.40 -3.18 19.57
N LEU A 302 -11.44 -2.52 20.13
CA LEU A 302 -11.30 -1.50 21.15
C LEU A 302 -10.74 -2.05 22.48
N ASP A 303 -11.10 -3.26 22.89
CA ASP A 303 -10.60 -3.89 24.12
C ASP A 303 -9.12 -4.25 24.02
N ASN A 304 -8.67 -4.67 22.83
CA ASN A 304 -7.30 -5.11 22.61
C ASN A 304 -6.37 -3.95 22.23
N TYR A 305 -6.81 -3.08 21.31
CA TYR A 305 -5.98 -2.07 20.64
C TYR A 305 -6.60 -0.67 20.61
N GLY A 306 -7.69 -0.43 21.34
CA GLY A 306 -8.30 0.88 21.50
C GLY A 306 -7.71 1.65 22.67
N TYR A 307 -7.21 2.87 22.43
CA TYR A 307 -6.60 3.74 23.44
C TYR A 307 -7.14 5.16 23.35
N THR A 308 -7.33 5.77 24.52
CA THR A 308 -7.50 7.22 24.67
C THR A 308 -6.33 7.73 25.49
N LEU A 309 -5.44 8.48 24.87
CA LEU A 309 -4.23 9.03 25.46
C LEU A 309 -4.45 10.50 25.78
N VAL A 310 -4.35 10.88 27.06
CA VAL A 310 -4.53 12.25 27.51
C VAL A 310 -3.17 12.86 27.77
N ALA A 311 -2.74 13.76 26.88
CA ALA A 311 -1.48 14.50 26.93
C ALA A 311 -1.61 15.77 27.79
N GLU A 312 -0.52 16.23 28.34
CA GLU A 312 -0.47 17.51 29.08
C GLU A 312 -0.44 18.71 28.12
N THR A 313 0.15 18.54 26.95
CA THR A 313 0.30 19.60 25.95
C THR A 313 0.01 19.07 24.53
N MET A 314 -0.34 19.96 23.60
CA MET A 314 -0.50 19.63 22.19
C MET A 314 0.81 19.18 21.55
N ASP A 315 1.96 19.73 21.95
CA ASP A 315 3.26 19.31 21.42
C ASP A 315 3.58 17.86 21.82
N GLU A 316 3.27 17.43 23.03
CA GLU A 316 3.37 16.04 23.46
C GLU A 316 2.43 15.11 22.67
N ALA A 317 1.20 15.56 22.43
CA ALA A 317 0.22 14.85 21.62
C ALA A 317 0.72 14.65 20.17
N ILE A 318 1.29 15.69 19.56
CA ILE A 318 1.89 15.67 18.23
C ILE A 318 3.12 14.72 18.16
N GLU A 319 3.99 14.78 19.17
CA GLU A 319 5.13 13.89 19.25
C GLU A 319 4.69 12.43 19.32
N THR A 320 3.66 12.14 20.11
CA THR A 320 3.08 10.79 20.22
C THR A 320 2.46 10.33 18.90
N ALA A 321 1.74 11.18 18.19
CA ALA A 321 1.21 10.88 16.87
C ALA A 321 2.34 10.55 15.87
N ASN A 322 3.44 11.31 15.87
CA ASN A 322 4.61 11.06 15.05
C ASN A 322 5.33 9.74 15.41
N GLU A 323 5.35 9.36 16.69
CA GLU A 323 5.94 8.09 17.11
C GLU A 323 5.10 6.89 16.75
N ILE A 324 3.76 6.98 16.89
CA ILE A 324 2.84 5.93 16.46
C ILE A 324 2.89 5.77 14.95
N ALA A 325 2.97 6.87 14.20
CA ALA A 325 3.02 6.87 12.74
C ALA A 325 1.88 6.04 12.12
N SER A 326 0.65 6.37 12.49
CA SER A 326 -0.56 5.64 12.13
C SER A 326 -0.82 5.64 10.62
N GLU A 327 -1.54 4.64 10.16
CA GLU A 327 -2.06 4.54 8.79
C GLU A 327 -2.93 5.75 8.44
N HIS A 328 -3.98 6.01 9.22
CA HIS A 328 -4.84 7.18 9.10
C HIS A 328 -4.60 8.10 10.30
N LEU A 329 -4.33 9.38 10.02
CA LEU A 329 -4.22 10.43 11.04
C LEU A 329 -5.26 11.50 10.76
N GLU A 330 -6.24 11.64 11.66
CA GLU A 330 -7.18 12.76 11.64
C GLU A 330 -6.73 13.84 12.63
N ILE A 331 -6.77 15.10 12.20
CA ILE A 331 -6.41 16.27 13.00
C ILE A 331 -7.66 17.12 13.16
N VAL A 332 -8.29 17.02 14.33
CA VAL A 332 -9.57 17.69 14.66
C VAL A 332 -9.33 18.63 15.83
N THR A 333 -8.69 19.75 15.55
CA THR A 333 -8.28 20.77 16.53
C THR A 333 -8.73 22.16 16.08
N ALA A 334 -8.70 23.13 16.97
CA ALA A 334 -9.01 24.53 16.65
C ALA A 334 -8.14 25.09 15.50
N ASN A 335 -6.89 24.64 15.39
CA ASN A 335 -5.93 25.07 14.35
C ASN A 335 -5.29 23.88 13.64
N PRO A 336 -6.05 23.09 12.86
CA PRO A 336 -5.57 21.80 12.35
C PRO A 336 -4.43 21.94 11.33
N PHE A 337 -4.36 23.01 10.54
CA PHE A 337 -3.26 23.27 9.60
C PHE A 337 -1.94 23.57 10.31
N GLU A 338 -1.98 24.26 11.48
CA GLU A 338 -0.78 24.51 12.28
C GLU A 338 -0.23 23.20 12.87
N VAL A 339 -1.11 22.33 13.36
CA VAL A 339 -0.78 21.00 13.86
C VAL A 339 -0.20 20.14 12.74
N MET A 340 -0.84 20.14 11.56
CA MET A 340 -0.38 19.38 10.39
C MET A 340 1.08 19.69 10.03
N MET A 341 1.51 20.95 10.12
CA MET A 341 2.90 21.34 9.80
C MET A 341 3.96 20.73 10.71
N LYS A 342 3.55 20.21 11.89
CA LYS A 342 4.43 19.51 12.85
C LYS A 342 4.37 17.99 12.70
N ILE A 343 3.43 17.45 11.91
CA ILE A 343 3.33 16.02 11.64
C ILE A 343 4.40 15.61 10.61
N ARG A 344 5.11 14.53 10.90
CA ARG A 344 6.17 13.97 10.04
C ARG A 344 5.84 12.57 9.55
N ASN A 345 5.06 11.81 10.33
CA ASN A 345 4.85 10.40 10.10
C ASN A 345 3.36 10.06 10.18
N ALA A 346 2.74 9.88 9.03
CA ALA A 346 1.38 9.35 8.88
C ALA A 346 1.23 8.75 7.48
N GLY A 347 0.39 7.74 7.33
CA GLY A 347 0.05 7.20 6.01
C GLY A 347 -0.79 8.21 5.23
N ALA A 348 -1.92 8.66 5.78
CA ALA A 348 -2.72 9.75 5.25
C ALA A 348 -3.06 10.74 6.38
N ILE A 349 -3.19 12.03 6.05
CA ILE A 349 -3.53 13.10 6.99
C ILE A 349 -4.85 13.71 6.58
N PHE A 350 -5.84 13.64 7.48
CA PHE A 350 -7.17 14.20 7.32
C PHE A 350 -7.29 15.44 8.19
N ILE A 351 -7.77 16.55 7.63
CA ILE A 351 -7.68 17.87 8.27
C ILE A 351 -9.08 18.43 8.52
N GLY A 352 -9.44 18.60 9.79
CA GLY A 352 -10.70 19.16 10.22
C GLY A 352 -11.84 18.15 10.30
N GLU A 353 -12.94 18.56 10.93
CA GLU A 353 -14.06 17.70 11.35
C GLU A 353 -14.90 17.09 10.22
N TYR A 354 -14.74 17.59 8.97
CA TYR A 354 -15.45 17.09 7.79
C TYR A 354 -14.58 16.23 6.88
N SER A 355 -13.37 15.88 7.31
CA SER A 355 -12.42 15.07 6.57
C SER A 355 -12.20 13.74 7.28
N SER A 356 -13.24 12.90 7.31
CA SER A 356 -13.21 11.60 7.95
C SER A 356 -12.54 10.55 7.05
N GLU A 357 -12.02 9.48 7.67
CA GLU A 357 -11.34 8.36 6.98
C GLU A 357 -12.15 7.77 5.80
N PRO A 358 -13.48 7.50 5.92
CA PRO A 358 -14.23 6.94 4.79
C PRO A 358 -14.27 7.86 3.56
N LEU A 359 -14.13 9.18 3.73
CA LEU A 359 -14.00 10.09 2.60
C LEU A 359 -12.72 9.77 1.79
N GLY A 360 -11.60 9.53 2.46
CA GLY A 360 -10.34 9.14 1.85
C GLY A 360 -10.44 7.77 1.18
N ASP A 361 -11.01 6.81 1.87
CA ASP A 361 -11.12 5.43 1.42
C ASP A 361 -11.93 5.26 0.13
N TYR A 362 -12.95 6.08 -0.06
CA TYR A 362 -13.88 5.86 -1.16
C TYR A 362 -13.86 6.95 -2.23
N PHE A 363 -13.61 8.22 -1.89
CA PHE A 363 -14.02 9.29 -2.81
C PHE A 363 -13.06 10.46 -2.99
N ALA A 364 -12.19 10.79 -2.01
CA ALA A 364 -11.36 11.99 -2.06
C ALA A 364 -10.30 11.99 -3.17
N GLY A 365 -9.82 10.80 -3.58
CA GLY A 365 -8.82 10.63 -4.63
C GLY A 365 -7.44 10.17 -4.19
N PRO A 366 -6.87 10.60 -3.03
CA PRO A 366 -5.67 9.98 -2.47
C PRO A 366 -5.83 8.48 -2.26
N ASN A 367 -4.72 7.74 -2.32
CA ASN A 367 -4.75 6.29 -2.24
C ASN A 367 -4.98 5.81 -0.80
N HIS A 368 -5.82 4.79 -0.64
CA HIS A 368 -6.09 4.15 0.64
C HIS A 368 -5.19 2.92 0.93
N VAL A 369 -4.31 2.54 0.02
CA VAL A 369 -3.28 1.52 0.29
C VAL A 369 -2.13 2.22 1.00
N LEU A 370 -2.16 2.18 2.31
CA LEU A 370 -1.35 3.00 3.20
C LEU A 370 -0.34 2.14 3.99
N PRO A 371 0.76 2.73 4.45
CA PRO A 371 1.67 2.07 5.37
C PRO A 371 1.04 1.91 6.76
N THR A 372 1.16 0.72 7.34
CA THR A 372 0.62 0.34 8.66
C THR A 372 1.73 0.00 9.65
N ASN A 373 1.40 -0.22 10.92
CA ASN A 373 2.34 -0.66 11.97
C ASN A 373 3.57 0.25 12.12
N GLY A 374 3.37 1.56 12.06
CA GLY A 374 4.45 2.54 12.21
C GLY A 374 5.39 2.64 11.02
N THR A 375 5.11 1.95 9.91
CA THR A 375 5.96 1.99 8.71
C THR A 375 5.81 3.29 7.92
N ALA A 376 4.84 4.14 8.24
CA ALA A 376 4.72 5.50 7.71
C ALA A 376 5.96 6.39 8.03
N LYS A 377 6.86 5.92 8.88
CA LYS A 377 8.18 6.53 9.11
C LYS A 377 9.12 6.43 7.90
N PHE A 378 8.88 5.49 6.97
CA PHE A 378 9.75 5.23 5.82
C PHE A 378 9.02 4.73 4.56
N PHE A 379 7.76 4.37 4.64
CA PHE A 379 6.90 4.07 3.49
C PHE A 379 5.90 5.20 3.24
N SER A 380 5.43 5.27 2.01
CA SER A 380 4.40 6.21 1.54
C SER A 380 3.14 5.47 1.12
N PRO A 381 2.00 6.16 0.95
CA PRO A 381 0.84 5.61 0.25
C PRO A 381 1.20 5.11 -1.14
N LEU A 382 0.49 4.10 -1.62
CA LEU A 382 0.65 3.61 -2.98
C LEU A 382 0.39 4.75 -3.98
N GLY A 383 1.31 4.94 -4.91
CA GLY A 383 1.24 6.04 -5.88
C GLY A 383 1.87 5.69 -7.21
N VAL A 384 1.92 6.66 -8.12
CA VAL A 384 2.51 6.48 -9.45
C VAL A 384 3.99 6.08 -9.38
N ASP A 385 4.71 6.54 -8.35
CA ASP A 385 6.13 6.20 -8.14
C ASP A 385 6.35 4.70 -7.92
N ASP A 386 5.35 3.97 -7.43
CA ASP A 386 5.41 2.52 -7.23
C ASP A 386 5.41 1.72 -8.53
N PHE A 387 4.92 2.31 -9.61
CA PHE A 387 4.71 1.67 -10.90
C PHE A 387 5.71 2.11 -11.97
N ILE A 388 6.71 2.90 -11.58
CA ILE A 388 7.78 3.36 -12.47
C ILE A 388 9.14 2.89 -11.97
N LYS A 389 10.09 2.82 -12.89
CA LYS A 389 11.52 2.63 -12.59
C LYS A 389 12.36 3.70 -13.26
N ARG A 390 13.55 3.94 -12.73
CA ARG A 390 14.47 4.97 -13.21
C ARG A 390 15.81 4.35 -13.56
N SER A 391 16.39 4.83 -14.67
CA SER A 391 17.75 4.45 -15.07
C SER A 391 18.57 5.73 -15.27
N SER A 392 19.80 5.75 -14.77
CA SER A 392 20.72 6.85 -15.01
C SER A 392 21.20 6.79 -16.46
N ILE A 393 21.30 7.97 -17.09
CA ILE A 393 21.86 8.15 -18.42
C ILE A 393 23.14 8.96 -18.26
N ILE A 394 24.23 8.42 -18.78
CA ILE A 394 25.56 9.00 -18.70
C ILE A 394 26.13 9.03 -20.10
N TYR A 395 26.42 10.21 -20.60
CA TYR A 395 27.13 10.45 -21.85
C TYR A 395 28.28 11.44 -21.63
N TYR A 396 29.46 11.10 -22.09
CA TYR A 396 30.63 11.96 -22.09
C TYR A 396 31.19 12.05 -23.52
N SER A 397 31.56 13.27 -23.96
CA SER A 397 32.36 13.42 -25.14
C SER A 397 33.77 12.88 -24.87
N ARG A 398 34.55 12.66 -25.93
CA ARG A 398 35.96 12.25 -25.80
C ARG A 398 36.75 13.31 -25.03
N GLU A 399 36.55 14.55 -25.36
CA GLU A 399 37.21 15.71 -24.74
C GLU A 399 36.88 15.81 -23.26
N ALA A 400 35.60 15.74 -22.91
CA ALA A 400 35.17 15.76 -21.51
C ALA A 400 35.72 14.58 -20.68
N LEU A 401 35.83 13.38 -21.28
CA LEU A 401 36.46 12.24 -20.60
C LEU A 401 37.96 12.42 -20.46
N LYS A 402 38.63 13.04 -21.47
CA LYS A 402 40.07 13.31 -21.44
C LYS A 402 40.46 14.20 -20.28
N ASP A 403 39.63 15.18 -19.94
CA ASP A 403 39.91 16.10 -18.84
C ASP A 403 39.95 15.44 -17.45
N ILE A 404 39.26 14.29 -17.30
CA ILE A 404 39.11 13.60 -16.00
C ILE A 404 39.67 12.17 -15.98
N HIS A 405 40.19 11.67 -17.10
CA HIS A 405 40.56 10.23 -17.18
C HIS A 405 41.64 9.81 -16.19
N LYS A 406 42.63 10.69 -15.93
CA LYS A 406 43.71 10.40 -14.96
C LYS A 406 43.18 10.30 -13.54
N ASP A 407 42.21 11.12 -13.17
CA ASP A 407 41.56 11.09 -11.87
C ASP A 407 40.76 9.79 -11.65
N ILE A 408 40.04 9.34 -12.69
CA ILE A 408 39.28 8.08 -12.64
C ILE A 408 40.25 6.89 -12.48
N ILE A 409 41.33 6.88 -13.22
CA ILE A 409 42.38 5.84 -13.14
C ILE A 409 42.95 5.81 -11.73
N GLN A 410 43.35 6.96 -11.16
CA GLN A 410 43.89 7.05 -9.81
C GLN A 410 42.93 6.55 -8.76
N PHE A 411 41.62 6.88 -8.90
CA PHE A 411 40.59 6.45 -7.97
C PHE A 411 40.41 4.92 -8.00
N ALA A 412 40.31 4.35 -9.21
CA ALA A 412 40.17 2.90 -9.39
C ALA A 412 41.40 2.11 -8.87
N GLU A 413 42.62 2.65 -9.06
CA GLU A 413 43.86 2.06 -8.54
C GLU A 413 43.92 2.11 -6.99
N ALA A 414 43.46 3.20 -6.38
CA ALA A 414 43.34 3.30 -4.91
C ALA A 414 42.41 2.24 -4.32
N GLU A 415 41.37 1.84 -5.06
CA GLU A 415 40.49 0.72 -4.72
C GLU A 415 41.05 -0.64 -5.12
N LYS A 416 42.23 -0.71 -5.73
CA LYS A 416 42.87 -1.90 -6.29
C LYS A 416 42.09 -2.57 -7.43
N LEU A 417 41.27 -1.80 -8.12
CA LEU A 417 40.44 -2.24 -9.25
C LEU A 417 41.15 -1.98 -10.59
N THR A 418 42.19 -2.73 -10.87
CA THR A 418 43.06 -2.51 -12.03
C THR A 418 42.33 -2.65 -13.37
N ALA A 419 41.29 -3.50 -13.46
CA ALA A 419 40.49 -3.61 -14.68
C ALA A 419 39.62 -2.37 -14.92
N HIS A 420 39.11 -1.72 -13.85
CA HIS A 420 38.42 -0.44 -13.95
C HIS A 420 39.35 0.67 -14.44
N ALA A 421 40.55 0.78 -13.85
CA ALA A 421 41.58 1.72 -14.29
C ALA A 421 41.92 1.48 -15.76
N ASN A 422 42.15 0.22 -16.16
CA ASN A 422 42.48 -0.14 -17.53
C ASN A 422 41.36 0.20 -18.53
N SER A 423 40.12 0.04 -18.14
CA SER A 423 38.96 0.41 -19.00
C SER A 423 39.00 1.90 -19.43
N ILE A 424 39.51 2.77 -18.58
CA ILE A 424 39.68 4.19 -18.92
C ILE A 424 41.00 4.41 -19.68
N ARG A 425 42.11 3.80 -19.23
CA ARG A 425 43.45 3.97 -19.79
C ARG A 425 43.50 3.65 -21.28
N VAL A 426 42.93 2.54 -21.72
CA VAL A 426 42.94 2.10 -23.13
C VAL A 426 42.26 3.07 -24.10
N ARG A 427 41.50 4.04 -23.60
CA ARG A 427 40.87 5.06 -24.44
C ARG A 427 41.77 6.23 -24.80
N PHE A 428 42.96 6.32 -24.12
CA PHE A 428 43.92 7.42 -24.26
C PHE A 428 45.39 6.94 -24.37
N GLU A 429 45.65 5.64 -24.46
CA GLU A 429 47.00 5.03 -24.52
C GLU A 429 47.91 5.66 -25.55
N GLU A 430 47.40 5.96 -26.76
CA GLU A 430 48.19 6.57 -27.83
C GLU A 430 48.56 8.05 -27.56
N GLU A 431 47.81 8.74 -26.76
CA GLU A 431 48.04 10.13 -26.37
C GLU A 431 48.99 10.21 -25.17
N ASP A 432 48.75 9.42 -24.13
CA ASP A 432 49.61 9.36 -22.95
C ASP A 432 51.04 8.87 -23.26
N ALA A 433 51.18 8.08 -24.33
CA ALA A 433 52.49 7.63 -24.81
C ALA A 433 53.31 8.72 -25.54
N ASN A 434 52.63 9.83 -25.91
CA ASN A 434 53.25 10.96 -26.64
C ASN A 434 53.43 12.22 -25.75
N GLU A 435 52.97 12.19 -24.49
CA GLU A 435 53.24 13.19 -23.44
C GLU A 435 54.45 12.73 -22.57
#